data_db9823b31ba2d658c1f2d9d2366f4bf1
#
_entry.id   db9823b31ba2d658c1f2d9d2366f4bf1
#
_cell.length_a   1.000
_cell.length_b   1.000
_cell.length_c   1.000
_cell.angle_alpha   90.00
_cell.angle_beta   90.00
_cell.angle_gamma   90.00
#
_symmetry.space_group_name_H-M   'P 1'
#
loop_
_entity.id
_entity.type
_entity.pdbx_description
1 polymer ?
#
loop_
_entity_poly.entity_id
_entity_poly.type
_entity_poly.pdbx_seq_one_letter_code
_entity_poly.pdbx_strand_id
1 'polypeptide(L)'
;RKPTSQVCQDVELVIKDTVYAGFITKKEVATLLEKKGISPIGKDLERVRTKTLERELAKHPLIDQVECYKTPSGKLCIEVTQRTPILRVMSANGENYYLDNKGTVMPPDAKCVAHLAVVTGNVEKSFAMRDLYKFGVFLQKNSFWNAQIEQIHVLPGKNIELVPRVGDHLI
;
A
#
# COMPACT_ATOMS: atom_id res chain seq x y z
N ARG A 1 -6.33 45.00 -7.07
CA ARG A 1 -7.60 44.28 -7.00
C ARG A 1 -7.35 42.81 -6.69
N LYS A 2 -7.90 42.31 -5.58
CA LYS A 2 -7.76 40.93 -5.22
C LYS A 2 -8.42 40.03 -6.26
N PRO A 3 -7.71 39.00 -6.75
CA PRO A 3 -8.37 38.02 -7.63
C PRO A 3 -9.52 37.36 -6.90
N THR A 4 -10.59 37.08 -7.62
CA THR A 4 -11.74 36.40 -7.09
C THR A 4 -11.27 34.99 -6.64
N SER A 5 -11.53 34.64 -5.39
CA SER A 5 -11.17 33.31 -4.87
C SER A 5 -12.00 32.24 -5.59
N GLN A 6 -11.35 31.14 -5.93
CA GLN A 6 -11.97 30.01 -6.59
C GLN A 6 -12.43 29.00 -5.55
N VAL A 7 -13.64 28.49 -5.71
CA VAL A 7 -14.17 27.41 -4.89
C VAL A 7 -13.71 26.08 -5.47
N CYS A 8 -13.23 25.18 -4.62
CA CYS A 8 -12.86 23.86 -5.05
C CYS A 8 -14.10 23.04 -5.40
N GLN A 9 -14.27 22.71 -6.67
CA GLN A 9 -15.42 21.95 -7.15
C GLN A 9 -15.15 20.47 -7.29
N ASP A 10 -13.88 20.09 -7.49
CA ASP A 10 -13.52 18.70 -7.70
C ASP A 10 -12.10 18.44 -7.23
N VAL A 11 -11.84 17.18 -6.97
CA VAL A 11 -10.53 16.66 -6.58
C VAL A 11 -10.09 15.67 -7.64
N GLU A 12 -8.90 15.89 -8.19
CA GLU A 12 -8.30 14.96 -9.13
C GLU A 12 -7.37 14.01 -8.37
N LEU A 13 -7.64 12.72 -8.47
CA LEU A 13 -6.80 11.69 -7.88
C LEU A 13 -5.89 11.09 -8.95
N VAL A 14 -4.59 11.16 -8.72
CA VAL A 14 -3.60 10.54 -9.58
C VAL A 14 -2.86 9.45 -8.77
N ILE A 15 -2.92 8.22 -9.24
CA ILE A 15 -2.18 7.11 -8.67
C ILE A 15 -0.93 6.93 -9.51
N LYS A 16 0.24 7.18 -8.92
CA LYS A 16 1.51 7.19 -9.66
C LYS A 16 2.00 5.81 -10.05
N ASP A 17 1.74 4.83 -9.19
CA ASP A 17 2.14 3.45 -9.44
C ASP A 17 0.92 2.64 -9.87
N THR A 18 0.96 2.12 -11.09
CA THR A 18 -0.15 1.39 -11.68
C THR A 18 0.00 -0.12 -11.59
N VAL A 19 1.06 -0.61 -10.95
CA VAL A 19 1.38 -2.04 -10.88
C VAL A 19 0.27 -2.83 -10.19
N TYR A 20 -0.42 -2.21 -9.24
CA TYR A 20 -1.53 -2.82 -8.51
C TYR A 20 -2.76 -1.92 -8.63
N ALA A 21 -3.43 -1.98 -9.77
CA ALA A 21 -4.66 -1.22 -9.99
C ALA A 21 -5.76 -1.66 -9.00
N GLY A 22 -6.45 -0.70 -8.41
CA GLY A 22 -7.66 -0.97 -7.64
C GLY A 22 -7.55 -0.92 -6.11
N PHE A 23 -6.39 -0.57 -5.55
CA PHE A 23 -6.28 -0.45 -4.09
C PHE A 23 -7.00 0.76 -3.54
N ILE A 24 -6.84 1.90 -4.19
CA ILE A 24 -7.42 3.16 -3.72
C ILE A 24 -8.20 3.79 -4.86
N THR A 25 -9.45 4.16 -4.58
CA THR A 25 -10.30 4.82 -5.55
C THR A 25 -10.55 6.27 -5.17
N LYS A 26 -10.91 7.08 -6.15
CA LYS A 26 -11.31 8.47 -5.92
C LYS A 26 -12.47 8.56 -4.91
N LYS A 27 -13.41 7.63 -4.99
CA LYS A 27 -14.56 7.58 -4.08
C LYS A 27 -14.13 7.31 -2.65
N GLU A 28 -13.19 6.40 -2.43
CA GLU A 28 -12.67 6.09 -1.09
C GLU A 28 -11.95 7.30 -0.50
N VAL A 29 -11.16 7.99 -1.29
CA VAL A 29 -10.47 9.21 -0.84
C VAL A 29 -11.49 10.29 -0.48
N ALA A 30 -12.46 10.53 -1.33
CA ALA A 30 -13.52 11.51 -1.07
C ALA A 30 -14.28 11.19 0.21
N THR A 31 -14.68 9.95 0.40
CA THR A 31 -15.38 9.50 1.60
C THR A 31 -14.53 9.69 2.86
N LEU A 32 -13.25 9.37 2.77
CA LEU A 32 -12.33 9.52 3.90
C LEU A 32 -12.20 10.99 4.32
N LEU A 33 -12.04 11.88 3.35
CA LEU A 33 -11.93 13.31 3.63
C LEU A 33 -13.22 13.88 4.21
N GLU A 34 -14.37 13.42 3.75
CA GLU A 34 -15.67 13.82 4.31
C GLU A 34 -15.83 13.34 5.74
N LYS A 35 -15.51 12.09 6.01
CA LYS A 35 -15.60 11.53 7.37
C LYS A 35 -14.72 12.27 8.36
N LYS A 36 -13.57 12.74 7.92
CA LYS A 36 -12.65 13.50 8.76
C LYS A 36 -13.00 14.99 8.86
N GLY A 37 -14.02 15.43 8.13
CA GLY A 37 -14.45 16.82 8.14
C GLY A 37 -13.48 17.77 7.45
N ILE A 38 -12.62 17.27 6.57
CA ILE A 38 -11.58 18.03 5.88
C ILE A 38 -11.74 18.03 4.37
N SER A 39 -12.90 17.64 3.85
CA SER A 39 -13.13 17.66 2.41
C SER A 39 -12.92 19.09 1.87
N PRO A 40 -12.12 19.24 0.80
CA PRO A 40 -11.89 20.55 0.22
C PRO A 40 -13.02 21.05 -0.67
N ILE A 41 -13.94 20.14 -1.04
CA ILE A 41 -15.01 20.46 -1.97
C ILE A 41 -15.96 21.49 -1.37
N GLY A 42 -16.26 22.53 -2.12
CA GLY A 42 -17.11 23.63 -1.69
C GLY A 42 -16.39 24.70 -0.87
N LYS A 43 -15.11 24.52 -0.59
CA LYS A 43 -14.31 25.48 0.16
C LYS A 43 -13.52 26.37 -0.79
N ASP A 44 -13.21 27.56 -0.31
CA ASP A 44 -12.30 28.47 -1.00
C ASP A 44 -10.93 27.79 -1.15
N LEU A 45 -10.46 27.68 -2.38
CA LEU A 45 -9.21 26.99 -2.69
C LEU A 45 -8.01 27.58 -1.93
N GLU A 46 -7.98 28.89 -1.72
CA GLU A 46 -6.92 29.55 -0.95
C GLU A 46 -6.88 29.08 0.51
N ARG A 47 -8.02 28.67 1.04
CA ARG A 47 -8.14 28.24 2.45
C ARG A 47 -7.91 26.75 2.62
N VAL A 48 -7.82 26.00 1.53
CA VAL A 48 -7.54 24.56 1.61
C VAL A 48 -6.10 24.35 2.06
N ARG A 49 -5.93 23.62 3.14
CA ARG A 49 -4.61 23.31 3.71
C ARG A 49 -4.13 21.97 3.19
N THR A 50 -3.29 22.02 2.16
CA THR A 50 -2.80 20.81 1.50
C THR A 50 -2.00 19.91 2.43
N LYS A 51 -1.22 20.48 3.33
CA LYS A 51 -0.43 19.70 4.30
C LYS A 51 -1.29 18.91 5.28
N THR A 52 -2.44 19.46 5.66
CA THR A 52 -3.41 18.73 6.49
C THR A 52 -3.98 17.54 5.74
N LEU A 53 -4.34 17.73 4.47
CA LEU A 53 -4.86 16.65 3.63
C LEU A 53 -3.81 15.55 3.45
N GLU A 54 -2.57 15.92 3.16
CA GLU A 54 -1.47 14.97 3.01
C GLU A 54 -1.28 14.15 4.29
N ARG A 55 -1.23 14.82 5.44
CA ARG A 55 -1.01 14.16 6.72
C ARG A 55 -2.13 13.16 7.06
N GLU A 56 -3.38 13.54 6.81
CA GLU A 56 -4.52 12.69 7.12
C GLU A 56 -4.62 11.52 6.14
N LEU A 57 -4.36 11.75 4.87
CA LEU A 57 -4.37 10.69 3.86
C LEU A 57 -3.21 9.71 4.06
N ALA A 58 -2.06 10.19 4.53
CA ALA A 58 -0.89 9.33 4.79
C ALA A 58 -1.16 8.28 5.87
N LYS A 59 -2.19 8.47 6.69
CA LYS A 59 -2.60 7.48 7.70
C LYS A 59 -3.34 6.29 7.09
N HIS A 60 -3.76 6.39 5.84
CA HIS A 60 -4.45 5.29 5.17
C HIS A 60 -3.51 4.09 5.03
N PRO A 61 -3.95 2.87 5.38
CA PRO A 61 -3.07 1.69 5.43
C PRO A 61 -2.51 1.26 4.08
N LEU A 62 -3.05 1.75 2.97
CA LEU A 62 -2.57 1.41 1.63
C LEU A 62 -1.78 2.53 0.96
N ILE A 63 -1.65 3.68 1.61
CA ILE A 63 -0.91 4.82 1.05
C ILE A 63 0.51 4.82 1.58
N ASP A 64 1.49 4.87 0.67
CA ASP A 64 2.89 5.06 1.00
C ASP A 64 3.23 6.54 1.07
N GLN A 65 2.95 7.28 0.00
CA GLN A 65 3.20 8.70 -0.08
C GLN A 65 2.01 9.41 -0.70
N VAL A 66 1.77 10.64 -0.27
CA VAL A 66 0.71 11.47 -0.80
C VAL A 66 1.20 12.90 -0.91
N GLU A 67 0.88 13.54 -2.03
CA GLU A 67 1.18 14.93 -2.29
C GLU A 67 -0.09 15.62 -2.79
N CYS A 68 -0.46 16.71 -2.15
CA CYS A 68 -1.63 17.51 -2.52
C CYS A 68 -1.17 18.87 -3.01
N TYR A 69 -1.68 19.30 -4.13
CA TYR A 69 -1.38 20.63 -4.66
C TYR A 69 -2.56 21.22 -5.41
N LYS A 70 -2.57 22.54 -5.47
CA LYS A 70 -3.58 23.31 -6.17
C LYS A 70 -3.12 23.54 -7.61
N THR A 71 -4.01 23.34 -8.57
CA THR A 71 -3.68 23.58 -9.98
C THR A 71 -4.04 25.00 -10.39
N PRO A 72 -3.40 25.54 -11.45
CA PRO A 72 -3.78 26.85 -11.97
C PRO A 72 -5.23 26.93 -12.45
N SER A 73 -5.82 25.79 -12.84
CA SER A 73 -7.22 25.71 -13.28
C SER A 73 -8.23 25.71 -12.12
N GLY A 74 -7.77 25.83 -10.87
CA GLY A 74 -8.66 25.88 -9.71
C GLY A 74 -9.11 24.55 -9.19
N LYS A 75 -8.36 23.48 -9.47
CA LYS A 75 -8.61 22.15 -8.94
C LYS A 75 -7.61 21.79 -7.84
N LEU A 76 -7.99 20.85 -7.01
CA LEU A 76 -7.06 20.22 -6.08
C LEU A 76 -6.64 18.88 -6.66
N CYS A 77 -5.35 18.68 -6.78
CA CYS A 77 -4.79 17.41 -7.22
C CYS A 77 -4.21 16.65 -6.02
N ILE A 78 -4.54 15.37 -5.92
CA ILE A 78 -4.00 14.45 -4.91
C ILE A 78 -3.24 13.37 -5.65
N GLU A 79 -1.92 13.37 -5.51
CA GLU A 79 -1.05 12.33 -6.06
C GLU A 79 -0.71 11.32 -4.98
N VAL A 80 -0.96 10.05 -5.26
CA VAL A 80 -0.79 8.97 -4.31
C VAL A 80 0.16 7.93 -4.85
N THR A 81 1.10 7.49 -4.01
CA THR A 81 1.88 6.29 -4.24
C THR A 81 1.37 5.24 -3.27
N GLN A 82 1.01 4.07 -3.78
CA GLN A 82 0.48 2.99 -2.97
C GLN A 82 1.60 2.18 -2.32
N ARG A 83 1.31 1.59 -1.16
CA ARG A 83 2.21 0.64 -0.54
C ARG A 83 2.25 -0.64 -1.38
N THR A 84 3.44 -1.23 -1.48
CA THR A 84 3.66 -2.42 -2.31
C THR A 84 3.80 -3.63 -1.41
N PRO A 85 2.80 -4.53 -1.36
CA PRO A 85 2.93 -5.78 -0.61
C PRO A 85 3.93 -6.71 -1.31
N ILE A 86 4.75 -7.39 -0.53
CA ILE A 86 5.79 -8.29 -1.04
C ILE A 86 5.70 -9.70 -0.48
N LEU A 87 5.08 -9.86 0.69
CA LEU A 87 4.88 -11.16 1.33
C LEU A 87 3.50 -11.22 1.98
N ARG A 88 2.92 -12.41 1.97
CA ARG A 88 1.74 -12.74 2.75
C ARG A 88 2.18 -13.53 3.96
N VAL A 89 1.83 -13.09 5.17
CA VAL A 89 2.18 -13.81 6.40
C VAL A 89 0.92 -14.44 6.99
N MET A 90 0.98 -15.76 7.18
CA MET A 90 -0.06 -16.53 7.82
C MET A 90 0.61 -17.35 8.93
N SER A 91 0.78 -16.74 10.09
CA SER A 91 1.51 -17.33 11.21
C SER A 91 0.70 -18.43 11.90
N ALA A 92 1.41 -19.39 12.46
CA ALA A 92 0.81 -20.46 13.27
C ALA A 92 0.05 -19.94 14.50
N ASN A 93 0.38 -18.74 14.98
CA ASN A 93 -0.33 -18.10 16.09
C ASN A 93 -1.66 -17.45 15.68
N GLY A 94 -2.05 -17.55 14.41
CA GLY A 94 -3.29 -16.97 13.88
C GLY A 94 -3.14 -15.58 13.31
N GLU A 95 -1.99 -14.94 13.43
CA GLU A 95 -1.76 -13.65 12.81
C GLU A 95 -1.73 -13.76 11.29
N ASN A 96 -2.41 -12.82 10.63
CA ASN A 96 -2.58 -12.80 9.17
C ASN A 96 -2.42 -11.37 8.69
N TYR A 97 -1.40 -11.13 7.86
CA TYR A 97 -1.12 -9.79 7.37
C TYR A 97 -0.24 -9.84 6.12
N TYR A 98 -0.10 -8.71 5.45
CA TYR A 98 0.92 -8.53 4.41
C TYR A 98 2.09 -7.74 4.97
N LEU A 99 3.25 -7.92 4.37
CA LEU A 99 4.40 -7.03 4.58
C LEU A 99 4.65 -6.27 3.30
N ASP A 100 4.93 -4.99 3.43
CA ASP A 100 5.34 -4.17 2.29
C ASP A 100 6.86 -4.21 2.08
N ASN A 101 7.33 -3.54 1.05
CA ASN A 101 8.75 -3.51 0.68
C ASN A 101 9.64 -2.73 1.65
N LYS A 102 9.06 -2.11 2.66
CA LYS A 102 9.78 -1.42 3.75
C LYS A 102 9.74 -2.20 5.05
N GLY A 103 9.12 -3.38 5.05
CA GLY A 103 8.97 -4.18 6.25
C GLY A 103 7.83 -3.76 7.15
N THR A 104 6.88 -2.98 6.65
CA THR A 104 5.74 -2.49 7.42
C THR A 104 4.52 -3.38 7.17
N VAL A 105 3.78 -3.66 8.24
CA VAL A 105 2.59 -4.50 8.19
C VAL A 105 1.47 -3.79 7.41
N MET A 106 0.78 -4.54 6.56
CA MET A 106 -0.43 -4.11 5.88
C MET A 106 -1.58 -5.03 6.29
N PRO A 107 -2.82 -4.49 6.34
CA PRO A 107 -3.95 -5.30 6.78
C PRO A 107 -4.26 -6.45 5.84
N PRO A 108 -4.83 -7.58 6.37
CA PRO A 108 -5.09 -8.78 5.57
C PRO A 108 -6.19 -8.62 4.52
N ASP A 109 -7.04 -7.62 4.69
CA ASP A 109 -8.12 -7.30 3.76
C ASP A 109 -7.67 -6.38 2.62
N ALA A 110 -6.40 -6.00 2.59
CA ALA A 110 -5.85 -5.27 1.46
C ALA A 110 -6.05 -6.12 0.20
N LYS A 111 -6.73 -5.53 -0.80
CA LYS A 111 -7.02 -6.23 -2.06
C LYS A 111 -5.74 -6.31 -2.88
N CYS A 112 -4.96 -7.34 -2.62
CA CYS A 112 -3.74 -7.60 -3.36
C CYS A 112 -4.00 -8.66 -4.42
N VAL A 113 -3.83 -8.29 -5.68
CA VAL A 113 -3.99 -9.19 -6.82
C VAL A 113 -2.66 -9.83 -7.21
N ALA A 114 -1.56 -9.36 -6.64
CA ALA A 114 -0.24 -9.88 -6.96
C ALA A 114 -0.04 -11.26 -6.35
N HIS A 115 0.66 -12.11 -7.10
CA HIS A 115 1.06 -13.41 -6.59
C HIS A 115 2.28 -13.24 -5.68
N LEU A 116 2.08 -13.50 -4.39
CA LEU A 116 3.10 -13.32 -3.37
C LEU A 116 3.44 -14.66 -2.72
N ALA A 117 4.70 -14.82 -2.33
CA ALA A 117 5.09 -15.94 -1.50
C ALA A 117 4.40 -15.83 -0.13
N VAL A 118 3.96 -16.99 0.40
CA VAL A 118 3.28 -17.05 1.68
C VAL A 118 4.29 -17.48 2.74
N VAL A 119 4.35 -16.70 3.83
CA VAL A 119 5.18 -17.03 4.99
C VAL A 119 4.30 -17.71 6.03
N THR A 120 4.70 -18.91 6.45
CA THR A 120 3.95 -19.72 7.41
C THR A 120 4.85 -20.17 8.56
N GLY A 121 4.25 -20.79 9.56
CA GLY A 121 4.97 -21.38 10.69
C GLY A 121 5.09 -20.44 11.87
N ASN A 122 6.19 -20.54 12.58
CA ASN A 122 6.42 -19.79 13.82
C ASN A 122 6.98 -18.41 13.53
N VAL A 123 6.11 -17.52 13.04
CA VAL A 123 6.51 -16.19 12.57
C VAL A 123 6.29 -15.15 13.66
N GLU A 124 7.37 -14.69 14.26
CA GLU A 124 7.33 -13.51 15.12
C GLU A 124 7.26 -12.26 14.26
N LYS A 125 6.34 -11.35 14.59
CA LYS A 125 6.12 -10.15 13.80
C LYS A 125 7.38 -9.29 13.71
N SER A 126 8.15 -9.17 14.79
CA SER A 126 9.40 -8.43 14.81
C SER A 126 10.44 -9.01 13.84
N PHE A 127 10.52 -10.33 13.76
CA PHE A 127 11.40 -11.01 12.80
C PHE A 127 10.94 -10.76 11.36
N ALA A 128 9.63 -10.84 11.13
CA ALA A 128 9.06 -10.60 9.82
C ALA A 128 9.35 -9.16 9.34
N MET A 129 9.14 -8.18 10.22
CA MET A 129 9.31 -6.76 9.88
C MET A 129 10.77 -6.35 9.72
N ARG A 130 11.68 -7.04 10.39
CA ARG A 130 13.11 -6.69 10.36
C ARG A 130 13.89 -7.48 9.33
N ASP A 131 13.60 -8.77 9.21
CA ASP A 131 14.45 -9.69 8.42
C ASP A 131 13.73 -10.33 7.24
N LEU A 132 12.54 -10.91 7.46
CA LEU A 132 11.83 -11.64 6.38
C LEU A 132 11.46 -10.76 5.20
N TYR A 133 11.12 -9.51 5.43
CA TYR A 133 10.74 -8.62 4.33
C TYR A 133 11.87 -8.45 3.31
N LYS A 134 13.13 -8.52 3.76
CA LYS A 134 14.30 -8.42 2.88
C LYS A 134 14.33 -9.55 1.86
N PHE A 135 13.92 -10.73 2.29
CA PHE A 135 13.78 -11.87 1.40
C PHE A 135 12.68 -11.64 0.37
N GLY A 136 11.55 -11.07 0.80
CA GLY A 136 10.47 -10.68 -0.11
C GLY A 136 10.91 -9.65 -1.14
N VAL A 137 11.71 -8.66 -0.73
CA VAL A 137 12.30 -7.68 -1.64
C VAL A 137 13.22 -8.36 -2.66
N PHE A 138 14.03 -9.31 -2.19
CA PHE A 138 14.89 -10.10 -3.08
C PHE A 138 14.06 -10.84 -4.13
N LEU A 139 12.97 -11.50 -3.72
CA LEU A 139 12.11 -12.24 -4.64
C LEU A 139 11.48 -11.32 -5.68
N GLN A 140 11.06 -10.13 -5.28
CA GLN A 140 10.48 -9.17 -6.22
C GLN A 140 11.47 -8.72 -7.29
N LYS A 141 12.73 -8.56 -6.92
CA LYS A 141 13.78 -8.12 -7.84
C LYS A 141 14.30 -9.26 -8.71
N ASN A 142 13.97 -10.48 -8.38
CA ASN A 142 14.50 -11.67 -9.03
C ASN A 142 13.37 -12.56 -9.51
N SER A 143 12.89 -12.31 -10.71
CA SER A 143 11.73 -13.01 -11.26
C SER A 143 11.93 -14.54 -11.35
N PHE A 144 13.16 -14.99 -11.55
CA PHE A 144 13.46 -16.42 -11.58
C PHE A 144 13.13 -17.06 -10.23
N TRP A 145 13.68 -16.54 -9.14
CA TRP A 145 13.44 -17.08 -7.80
C TRP A 145 12.00 -16.89 -7.36
N ASN A 146 11.39 -15.77 -7.68
CA ASN A 146 9.98 -15.54 -7.37
C ASN A 146 9.06 -16.56 -8.03
N ALA A 147 9.41 -17.01 -9.23
CA ALA A 147 8.66 -18.06 -9.92
C ALA A 147 8.85 -19.45 -9.28
N GLN A 148 9.95 -19.66 -8.55
CA GLN A 148 10.28 -20.96 -7.95
C GLN A 148 9.75 -21.14 -6.54
N ILE A 149 9.52 -20.06 -5.80
CA ILE A 149 9.18 -20.14 -4.37
C ILE A 149 7.71 -19.84 -4.16
N GLU A 150 7.01 -20.81 -3.62
CA GLU A 150 5.59 -20.71 -3.24
C GLU A 150 5.43 -20.27 -1.81
N GLN A 151 6.23 -20.83 -0.91
CA GLN A 151 6.06 -20.68 0.52
C GLN A 151 7.41 -20.60 1.23
N ILE A 152 7.45 -19.78 2.26
CA ILE A 152 8.56 -19.66 3.20
C ILE A 152 8.06 -20.16 4.54
N HIS A 153 8.57 -21.28 5.01
CA HIS A 153 8.15 -21.86 6.29
C HIS A 153 9.19 -21.55 7.35
N VAL A 154 8.75 -20.89 8.43
CA VAL A 154 9.62 -20.51 9.54
C VAL A 154 9.52 -21.56 10.64
N LEU A 155 10.64 -22.20 10.94
CA LEU A 155 10.77 -23.18 12.01
C LEU A 155 11.09 -22.50 13.33
N PRO A 156 10.88 -23.18 14.48
CA PRO A 156 11.38 -22.68 15.76
C PRO A 156 12.89 -22.38 15.68
N GLY A 157 13.32 -21.27 16.29
CA GLY A 157 14.70 -20.84 16.20
C GLY A 157 15.04 -20.01 14.96
N LYS A 158 14.03 -19.54 14.25
CA LYS A 158 14.15 -18.66 13.07
C LYS A 158 14.85 -19.30 11.87
N ASN A 159 14.89 -20.63 11.81
CA ASN A 159 15.31 -21.33 10.60
C ASN A 159 14.22 -21.29 9.56
N ILE A 160 14.60 -21.23 8.30
CA ILE A 160 13.66 -21.05 7.19
C ILE A 160 13.77 -22.25 6.24
N GLU A 161 12.61 -22.80 5.88
CA GLU A 161 12.47 -23.76 4.79
C GLU A 161 11.79 -23.07 3.60
N LEU A 162 12.37 -23.22 2.43
CA LEU A 162 11.76 -22.74 1.20
C LEU A 162 10.98 -23.87 0.55
N VAL A 163 9.71 -23.63 0.29
CA VAL A 163 8.84 -24.59 -0.39
C VAL A 163 8.72 -24.16 -1.85
N PRO A 164 9.20 -24.98 -2.79
CA PRO A 164 9.14 -24.66 -4.20
C PRO A 164 7.71 -24.76 -4.73
N ARG A 165 7.44 -24.02 -5.79
CA ARG A 165 6.20 -24.21 -6.55
C ARG A 165 6.28 -25.55 -7.26
N VAL A 166 5.22 -26.33 -7.07
CA VAL A 166 5.05 -27.55 -7.84
C VAL A 166 4.44 -27.11 -9.16
N GLY A 167 5.28 -27.00 -10.17
CA GLY A 167 4.80 -26.73 -11.53
C GLY A 167 4.11 -27.98 -12.08
N ASP A 168 3.14 -27.77 -12.97
CA ASP A 168 2.61 -28.84 -13.80
C ASP A 168 3.73 -29.31 -14.72
N HIS A 169 4.37 -30.39 -14.29
CA HIS A 169 5.33 -31.06 -15.15
C HIS A 169 4.55 -31.85 -16.20
N LEU A 170 4.33 -31.21 -17.32
CA LEU A 170 3.94 -31.98 -18.49
C LEU A 170 5.17 -32.74 -18.96
N ILE A 171 5.09 -34.00 -18.79
CA ILE A 171 6.07 -34.95 -19.33
C ILE A 171 5.73 -35.18 -20.79
#